data_19bb7bf29e95867f32372d00ed1bf0c6
#
_entry.id   19bb7bf29e95867f32372d00ed1bf0c6
#
_cell.length_a   1.000
_cell.length_b   1.000
_cell.length_c   1.000
_cell.angle_alpha   90.00
_cell.angle_beta   90.00
_cell.angle_gamma   90.00
#
_symmetry.space_group_name_H-M   'P 1'
#
loop_
_entity.id
_entity.type
_entity.pdbx_description
1 polymer ?
#
loop_
_entity_poly.entity_id
_entity_poly.type
_entity_poly.pdbx_seq_one_letter_code
_entity_poly.pdbx_strand_id
1 'polypeptide(L)'
;MATKFKLNDCVPCIAIHPGEIIKDELDAREMKQKELASFMGMPTSVLNDIIKGRRAITPEVAVLLQEILSIDASYWLSLQNQYDIDQALSLIHI
;
A
#
# COMPACT_ATOMS: atom_id res chain seq x y z
N MET A 1 -2.74 22.48 18.10
CA MET A 1 -2.53 21.97 17.90
C MET A 1 -2.28 21.47 17.82
N ALA A 2 -2.23 21.34 17.85
CA ALA A 2 -1.80 20.61 17.57
C ALA A 2 -1.53 20.07 17.58
N THR A 3 -1.47 19.99 17.41
CA THR A 3 -0.97 19.25 17.34
C THR A 3 -0.56 18.82 17.71
N LYS A 4 -0.52 19.11 17.81
CA LYS A 4 0.06 18.45 18.09
C LYS A 4 0.12 17.76 18.56
N PHE A 5 -0.12 17.30 18.73
CA PHE A 5 0.08 16.28 18.93
C PHE A 5 0.12 15.79 18.86
N LYS A 6 -0.02 15.87 18.55
CA LYS A 6 0.15 15.09 18.30
C LYS A 6 0.81 14.52 18.07
N LEU A 7 1.23 14.60 17.88
CA LEU A 7 1.94 13.89 17.51
C LEU A 7 2.60 13.05 18.07
N ASN A 8 2.82 12.95 18.55
CA ASN A 8 3.35 12.09 19.05
C ASN A 8 2.77 11.21 19.57
N ASP A 9 1.97 11.61 19.72
CA ASP A 9 1.26 10.72 20.22
C ASP A 9 1.01 9.67 19.43
N CYS A 10 1.13 9.77 18.57
CA CYS A 10 0.83 8.80 17.84
C CYS A 10 1.81 7.86 17.70
N VAL A 11 2.10 7.74 18.39
CA VAL A 11 2.91 6.97 18.11
C VAL A 11 3.15 5.79 18.40
N PRO A 12 3.58 5.06 18.16
CA PRO A 12 4.28 4.66 17.03
C PRO A 12 3.32 4.20 16.04
N CYS A 13 3.00 4.99 15.18
CA CYS A 13 2.14 4.64 14.13
C CYS A 13 2.81 3.61 13.34
N ILE A 14 2.21 2.48 13.23
CA ILE A 14 2.67 1.46 12.34
C ILE A 14 2.13 1.79 10.98
N ALA A 15 3.02 2.10 10.06
CA ALA A 15 2.63 2.42 8.72
C ALA A 15 2.01 1.20 8.05
N ILE A 16 0.92 1.41 7.36
CA ILE A 16 0.25 0.35 6.62
C ILE A 16 0.80 0.35 5.21
N HIS A 17 1.38 -0.77 4.80
CA HIS A 17 1.81 -0.93 3.42
C HIS A 17 0.57 -1.07 2.54
N PRO A 18 0.56 -0.43 1.35
CA PRO A 18 -0.61 -0.56 0.47
C PRO A 18 -0.97 -1.98 0.13
N GLY A 19 -0.01 -2.91 0.19
CA GLY A 19 -0.29 -4.33 -0.02
C GLY A 19 -1.35 -4.89 0.91
N GLU A 20 -1.43 -4.39 2.14
CA GLU A 20 -2.46 -4.84 3.09
C GLU A 20 -3.84 -4.41 2.65
N ILE A 21 -3.94 -3.22 2.08
CA ILE A 21 -5.22 -2.72 1.58
C ILE A 21 -5.64 -3.52 0.34
N ILE A 22 -4.68 -3.87 -0.52
CA ILE A 22 -4.96 -4.72 -1.68
C ILE A 22 -5.54 -6.05 -1.19
N LYS A 23 -4.92 -6.65 -0.19
CA LYS A 23 -5.39 -7.92 0.34
C LYS A 23 -6.81 -7.80 0.88
N ASP A 24 -7.09 -6.74 1.63
CA ASP A 24 -8.41 -6.50 2.17
C ASP A 24 -9.45 -6.36 1.06
N GLU A 25 -9.11 -5.65 -0.02
CA GLU A 25 -10.01 -5.47 -1.14
C GLU A 25 -10.27 -6.78 -1.87
N LEU A 26 -9.24 -7.61 -2.02
CA LEU A 26 -9.41 -8.92 -2.63
C LEU A 26 -10.35 -9.79 -1.80
N ASP A 27 -10.16 -9.77 -0.48
CA ASP A 27 -11.01 -10.55 0.41
C ASP A 27 -12.46 -10.06 0.34
N ALA A 28 -12.66 -8.76 0.37
CA ALA A 28 -13.99 -8.17 0.32
C ALA A 28 -14.70 -8.45 -1.01
N ARG A 29 -13.97 -8.57 -2.09
CA ARG A 29 -14.52 -8.81 -3.43
C ARG A 29 -14.52 -10.29 -3.80
N GLU A 30 -14.01 -11.13 -2.91
CA GLU A 30 -13.87 -12.57 -3.16
C GLU A 30 -13.07 -12.83 -4.44
N MET A 31 -12.02 -12.03 -4.63
CA MET A 31 -11.15 -12.13 -5.80
C MET A 31 -9.81 -12.73 -5.38
N LYS A 32 -9.27 -13.60 -6.21
CA LYS A 32 -7.99 -14.23 -5.92
C LYS A 32 -6.84 -13.39 -6.46
N GLN A 33 -5.68 -13.49 -5.80
CA GLN A 33 -4.49 -12.79 -6.26
C GLN A 33 -4.17 -13.06 -7.70
N LYS A 34 -4.33 -14.32 -8.12
CA LYS A 34 -4.04 -14.71 -9.47
C LYS A 34 -4.97 -14.04 -10.48
N GLU A 35 -6.23 -13.81 -10.09
CA GLU A 35 -7.16 -13.08 -10.94
C GLU A 35 -6.75 -11.63 -11.09
N LEU A 36 -6.39 -10.98 -9.98
CA LEU A 36 -5.95 -9.60 -10.03
C LEU A 36 -4.67 -9.46 -10.85
N ALA A 37 -3.71 -10.35 -10.63
CA ALA A 37 -2.46 -10.32 -11.38
C ALA A 37 -2.72 -10.46 -12.88
N SER A 38 -3.65 -11.32 -13.25
CA SER A 38 -4.04 -11.50 -14.64
C SER A 38 -4.60 -10.22 -15.23
N PHE A 39 -5.51 -9.56 -14.51
CA PHE A 39 -6.08 -8.29 -14.95
C PHE A 39 -5.02 -7.20 -15.08
N MET A 40 -4.00 -7.22 -14.22
CA MET A 40 -2.94 -6.23 -14.24
C MET A 40 -1.82 -6.58 -15.22
N GLY A 41 -1.87 -7.77 -15.80
CA GLY A 41 -0.85 -8.19 -16.75
C GLY A 41 0.51 -8.44 -16.12
N MET A 42 0.55 -8.88 -14.88
CA MET A 42 1.80 -9.15 -14.18
C MET A 42 1.83 -10.55 -13.61
N PRO A 43 3.01 -11.10 -13.36
CA PRO A 43 3.11 -12.41 -12.71
C PRO A 43 2.52 -12.38 -11.31
N THR A 44 1.89 -13.47 -10.90
CA THR A 44 1.31 -13.58 -9.57
C THR A 44 2.37 -13.38 -8.49
N SER A 45 3.62 -13.82 -8.73
CA SER A 45 4.70 -13.66 -7.78
C SER A 45 5.02 -12.19 -7.50
N VAL A 46 4.93 -11.34 -8.53
CA VAL A 46 5.17 -9.91 -8.37
C VAL A 46 4.07 -9.29 -7.52
N LEU A 47 2.81 -9.62 -7.81
CA LEU A 47 1.70 -9.12 -7.02
C LEU A 47 1.79 -9.62 -5.58
N ASN A 48 2.16 -10.86 -5.39
CA ASN A 48 2.33 -11.41 -4.06
C ASN A 48 3.39 -10.64 -3.25
N ASP A 49 4.48 -10.24 -3.90
CA ASP A 49 5.51 -9.45 -3.24
C ASP A 49 4.99 -8.08 -2.82
N ILE A 50 4.15 -7.47 -3.64
CA ILE A 50 3.52 -6.20 -3.27
C ILE A 50 2.60 -6.39 -2.07
N ILE A 51 1.78 -7.43 -2.10
CA ILE A 51 0.83 -7.70 -1.02
C ILE A 51 1.56 -7.98 0.29
N LYS A 52 2.69 -8.64 0.22
CA LYS A 52 3.48 -8.95 1.42
C LYS A 52 4.38 -7.81 1.87
N GLY A 53 4.36 -6.69 1.18
CA GLY A 53 5.14 -5.53 1.55
C GLY A 53 6.60 -5.57 1.13
N ARG A 54 6.97 -6.53 0.27
CA ARG A 54 8.35 -6.67 -0.18
C ARG A 54 8.66 -5.84 -1.41
N ARG A 55 7.66 -5.27 -2.04
CA ARG A 55 7.83 -4.48 -3.25
C ARG A 55 6.92 -3.26 -3.18
N ALA A 56 7.45 -2.12 -3.56
CA ALA A 56 6.70 -0.87 -3.54
C ALA A 56 5.71 -0.80 -4.70
N ILE A 57 4.67 0.01 -4.51
CA ILE A 57 3.73 0.33 -5.58
C ILE A 57 4.31 1.46 -6.40
N THR A 58 4.40 1.26 -7.72
CA THR A 58 4.83 2.28 -8.65
C THR A 58 3.61 3.02 -9.18
N PRO A 59 3.78 4.20 -9.83
CA PRO A 59 2.65 4.87 -10.46
C PRO A 59 1.89 4.00 -11.46
N GLU A 60 2.59 3.17 -12.21
CA GLU A 60 1.94 2.27 -13.17
C GLU A 60 1.03 1.27 -12.46
N VAL A 61 1.53 0.70 -11.37
CA VAL A 61 0.72 -0.25 -10.59
C VAL A 61 -0.48 0.46 -9.98
N ALA A 62 -0.27 1.69 -9.48
CA ALA A 62 -1.36 2.45 -8.88
C ALA A 62 -2.47 2.74 -9.88
N VAL A 63 -2.10 3.07 -11.12
CA VAL A 63 -3.09 3.33 -12.17
C VAL A 63 -3.85 2.04 -12.51
N LEU A 64 -3.16 0.91 -12.58
CA LEU A 64 -3.83 -0.36 -12.82
C LEU A 64 -4.80 -0.72 -11.70
N LEU A 65 -4.41 -0.46 -10.47
CA LEU A 65 -5.30 -0.70 -9.33
C LEU A 65 -6.52 0.20 -9.37
N GLN A 66 -6.34 1.46 -9.79
CA GLN A 66 -7.45 2.37 -9.97
C GLN A 66 -8.44 1.84 -10.99
N GLU A 67 -7.95 1.33 -12.11
CA GLU A 67 -8.80 0.81 -13.17
C GLU A 67 -9.58 -0.43 -12.74
N ILE A 68 -8.96 -1.27 -11.95
CA ILE A 68 -9.56 -2.56 -11.59
C ILE A 68 -10.38 -2.47 -10.32
N LEU A 69 -9.86 -1.78 -9.30
CA LEU A 69 -10.50 -1.72 -7.99
C LEU A 69 -11.28 -0.44 -7.74
N SER A 70 -11.21 0.50 -8.67
CA SER A 70 -11.93 1.78 -8.57
C SER A 70 -11.52 2.60 -7.34
N ILE A 71 -10.26 2.52 -6.96
CA ILE A 71 -9.68 3.31 -5.89
C ILE A 71 -8.58 4.15 -6.51
N ASP A 72 -8.61 5.47 -6.27
CA ASP A 72 -7.71 6.41 -6.92
C ASP A 72 -6.24 6.03 -6.83
N ALA A 73 -5.52 6.20 -7.93
CA ALA A 73 -4.08 5.97 -7.95
C ALA A 73 -3.37 6.84 -6.91
N SER A 74 -3.83 8.07 -6.71
CA SER A 74 -3.22 8.97 -5.72
C SER A 74 -3.35 8.42 -4.31
N TYR A 75 -4.45 7.74 -4.01
CA TYR A 75 -4.63 7.10 -2.72
C TYR A 75 -3.58 6.01 -2.50
N TRP A 76 -3.40 5.14 -3.51
CA TRP A 76 -2.41 4.06 -3.41
C TRP A 76 -1.01 4.61 -3.23
N LEU A 77 -0.67 5.66 -3.98
CA LEU A 77 0.65 6.27 -3.89
C LEU A 77 0.86 7.01 -2.58
N SER A 78 -0.19 7.61 -2.02
CA SER A 78 -0.06 8.26 -0.73
C SER A 78 0.21 7.26 0.39
N LEU A 79 -0.40 6.08 0.31
CA LEU A 79 -0.11 5.01 1.27
C LEU A 79 1.35 4.56 1.18
N GLN A 80 1.83 4.38 -0.05
CA GLN A 80 3.21 3.98 -0.26
C GLN A 80 4.16 5.06 0.24
N ASN A 81 3.87 6.31 -0.07
CA ASN A 81 4.71 7.42 0.35
C ASN A 81 4.79 7.52 1.87
N GLN A 82 3.67 7.38 2.55
CA GLN A 82 3.65 7.44 4.00
C GLN A 82 4.42 6.27 4.61
N TYR A 83 4.26 5.09 4.03
CA TYR A 83 4.99 3.92 4.47
C TYR A 83 6.49 4.16 4.35
N ASP A 84 6.92 4.69 3.21
CA ASP A 84 8.34 4.96 2.95
C ASP A 84 8.90 5.99 3.93
N ILE A 85 8.14 7.02 4.21
CA ILE A 85 8.54 8.05 5.17
C ILE A 85 8.70 7.44 6.56
N ASP A 86 7.74 6.64 6.98
CA ASP A 86 7.80 6.03 8.30
C ASP A 86 8.98 5.07 8.43
N GLN A 87 9.29 4.34 7.36
CA GLN A 87 10.45 3.48 7.36
C GLN A 87 11.74 4.29 7.48
N ALA A 88 11.82 5.39 6.75
CA ALA A 88 13.00 6.26 6.79
C ALA A 88 13.18 6.87 8.18
N LEU A 89 12.08 7.31 8.80
CA LEU A 89 12.13 7.87 10.14
C LEU A 89 12.59 6.82 11.16
N SER A 90 12.15 5.61 10.99
CA SER A 90 12.54 4.51 11.85
C SER A 90 14.05 4.26 11.81
N LEU A 91 14.65 4.41 10.63
CA LEU A 91 16.10 4.22 10.46
C LEU A 91 16.91 5.37 11.06
N ILE A 92 16.38 6.58 11.03
CA ILE A 92 17.07 7.74 11.55
C ILE A 92 16.92 7.86 13.06
N HIS A 93 15.83 7.38 13.56
CA HIS A 93 15.44 7.55 14.93
C HIS A 93 16.13 6.53 15.79
N ILE A 94 17.26 6.81 16.26
CA ILE A 94 18.00 5.83 16.98
C ILE A 94 18.04 6.03 18.47
#